data_9e64deaeb8b19f905f516b19f259dc4f
#
_entry.id   9e64deaeb8b19f905f516b19f259dc4f
#
_cell.length_a   1.000
_cell.length_b   1.000
_cell.length_c   1.000
_cell.angle_alpha   90.00
_cell.angle_beta   90.00
_cell.angle_gamma   90.00
#
_symmetry.space_group_name_H-M   'P 1'
#
loop_
_entity.id
_entity.type
_entity.pdbx_description
1 polymer ?
#
loop_
_entity_poly.entity_id
_entity_poly.type
_entity_poly.pdbx_seq_one_letter_code
_entity_poly.pdbx_strand_id
1 'polypeptide(L)'
;MSVYQSAPTLEQAAITAKDFNFWYGDFHALTWLDLNIAKNAITSFIGPSGCGKSTFLRCINRMNDLIEGTRVEGTMTLDGNDIYAEGVDPVDLRRRVGMIFQQPNPFPKSIYENVAFGPRLQGVTSKSDLDDIVEESLKRANLWKEVSNQLNKDGLALSGGQQQRLCIARVLAVQPDVLLMDEPCSAIDPTSVSKVEDLMAELAPEMTIIIVTHSMQQAARISDYTAFFLQEVAGEPATLIEYGQTDAIFTSPVDSRTEDYITGRFG
;
A
#
# COMPACT_ATOMS: atom_id res chain seq x y z
N MET A 1 -9.30 21.03 -10.45
CA MET A 1 -8.05 20.70 -11.18
C MET A 1 -7.02 20.30 -10.15
N SER A 2 -6.37 19.15 -10.30
CA SER A 2 -5.33 18.68 -9.35
C SER A 2 -4.10 19.58 -9.43
N VAL A 3 -3.44 19.81 -8.29
CA VAL A 3 -2.19 20.58 -8.20
C VAL A 3 -1.03 19.63 -7.94
N TYR A 4 0.05 19.77 -8.70
CA TYR A 4 1.25 18.93 -8.61
C TYR A 4 2.46 19.77 -8.18
N GLN A 5 3.01 19.48 -7.00
CA GLN A 5 4.18 20.15 -6.46
C GLN A 5 5.40 19.22 -6.51
N SER A 6 6.30 19.45 -7.48
CA SER A 6 7.50 18.59 -7.62
C SER A 6 7.16 17.09 -7.64
N ALA A 7 6.05 16.74 -8.30
CA ALA A 7 5.63 15.36 -8.45
C ALA A 7 6.63 14.56 -9.32
N PRO A 8 6.72 13.24 -9.16
CA PRO A 8 7.59 12.39 -9.98
C PRO A 8 7.25 12.50 -11.47
N THR A 9 8.29 12.52 -12.29
CA THR A 9 8.13 12.42 -13.76
C THR A 9 7.72 11.02 -14.17
N LEU A 10 7.24 10.85 -15.39
CA LEU A 10 6.86 9.54 -15.93
C LEU A 10 8.05 8.56 -15.91
N GLU A 11 9.27 9.01 -16.17
CA GLU A 11 10.48 8.18 -16.15
C GLU A 11 10.86 7.70 -14.74
N GLN A 12 10.44 8.42 -13.71
CA GLN A 12 10.69 8.10 -12.30
C GLN A 12 9.57 7.23 -11.69
N ALA A 13 8.48 7.02 -12.41
CA ALA A 13 7.30 6.35 -11.89
C ALA A 13 7.40 4.82 -12.00
N ALA A 14 7.04 4.12 -10.92
CA ALA A 14 6.74 2.69 -10.94
C ALA A 14 5.30 2.44 -11.41
N ILE A 15 4.38 3.31 -10.98
CA ILE A 15 2.96 3.23 -11.31
C ILE A 15 2.50 4.56 -11.88
N THR A 16 1.73 4.51 -12.97
CA THR A 16 1.05 5.70 -13.50
C THR A 16 -0.43 5.42 -13.62
N ALA A 17 -1.26 6.39 -13.21
CA ALA A 17 -2.67 6.46 -13.52
C ALA A 17 -2.91 7.67 -14.41
N LYS A 18 -3.68 7.51 -15.48
CA LYS A 18 -4.03 8.59 -16.40
C LYS A 18 -5.51 8.54 -16.76
N ASP A 19 -6.18 9.66 -16.58
CA ASP A 19 -7.63 9.80 -16.80
C ASP A 19 -8.42 8.68 -16.08
N PHE A 20 -7.90 8.21 -14.91
CA PHE A 20 -8.38 7.00 -14.28
C PHE A 20 -9.68 7.26 -13.52
N ASN A 21 -10.68 6.44 -13.84
CA ASN A 21 -12.01 6.46 -13.24
C ASN A 21 -12.39 5.07 -12.75
N PHE A 22 -13.15 4.98 -11.66
CA PHE A 22 -13.57 3.70 -11.07
C PHE A 22 -14.99 3.74 -10.52
N TRP A 23 -15.75 2.67 -10.78
CA TRP A 23 -17.15 2.51 -10.32
C TRP A 23 -17.35 1.22 -9.54
N TYR A 24 -18.22 1.28 -8.54
CA TYR A 24 -18.87 0.14 -7.91
C TYR A 24 -20.33 0.09 -8.40
N GLY A 25 -20.68 -0.79 -9.34
CA GLY A 25 -21.97 -0.76 -10.01
C GLY A 25 -22.23 0.60 -10.66
N ASP A 26 -23.31 1.26 -10.25
CA ASP A 26 -23.67 2.60 -10.72
C ASP A 26 -22.98 3.74 -9.95
N PHE A 27 -22.33 3.44 -8.82
CA PHE A 27 -21.65 4.45 -8.01
C PHE A 27 -20.27 4.78 -8.58
N HIS A 28 -20.10 6.02 -9.06
CA HIS A 28 -18.82 6.55 -9.52
C HIS A 28 -17.98 6.91 -8.30
N ALA A 29 -16.98 6.09 -7.96
CA ALA A 29 -16.21 6.23 -6.73
C ALA A 29 -14.97 7.12 -6.89
N LEU A 30 -14.30 7.05 -8.05
CA LEU A 30 -13.08 7.83 -8.35
C LEU A 30 -13.21 8.45 -9.75
N THR A 31 -12.81 9.71 -9.88
CA THR A 31 -12.92 10.44 -11.15
C THR A 31 -11.66 11.19 -11.52
N TRP A 32 -11.24 11.04 -12.79
CA TRP A 32 -10.16 11.79 -13.46
C TRP A 32 -8.87 11.84 -12.62
N LEU A 33 -8.43 10.70 -12.12
CA LEU A 33 -7.19 10.62 -11.36
C LEU A 33 -6.00 10.52 -12.31
N ASP A 34 -5.09 11.51 -12.21
CA ASP A 34 -3.78 11.49 -12.85
C ASP A 34 -2.73 11.43 -11.74
N LEU A 35 -1.84 10.44 -11.76
CA LEU A 35 -0.87 10.25 -10.69
C LEU A 35 0.32 9.42 -11.17
N ASN A 36 1.53 9.93 -10.93
CA ASN A 36 2.79 9.21 -11.15
C ASN A 36 3.39 8.86 -9.79
N ILE A 37 3.40 7.60 -9.40
CA ILE A 37 3.95 7.14 -8.12
C ILE A 37 5.42 6.78 -8.31
N ALA A 38 6.30 7.44 -7.55
CA ALA A 38 7.74 7.26 -7.64
C ALA A 38 8.18 5.83 -7.35
N LYS A 39 9.14 5.35 -8.12
CA LYS A 39 9.81 4.07 -7.88
C LYS A 39 10.73 4.17 -6.67
N ASN A 40 10.79 3.10 -5.86
CA ASN A 40 11.67 2.98 -4.70
C ASN A 40 11.56 4.19 -3.74
N ALA A 41 10.34 4.57 -3.44
CA ALA A 41 10.00 5.65 -2.54
C ALA A 41 8.70 5.32 -1.79
N ILE A 42 8.42 6.04 -0.71
CA ILE A 42 7.17 5.94 0.04
C ILE A 42 6.22 7.05 -0.42
N THR A 43 5.05 6.66 -0.94
CA THR A 43 3.97 7.60 -1.25
C THR A 43 2.81 7.40 -0.28
N SER A 44 2.41 8.43 0.44
CA SER A 44 1.23 8.39 1.30
C SER A 44 -0.02 8.94 0.61
N PHE A 45 -1.15 8.28 0.80
CA PHE A 45 -2.48 8.77 0.46
C PHE A 45 -3.16 9.25 1.72
N ILE A 46 -3.47 10.54 1.79
CA ILE A 46 -4.16 11.19 2.90
C ILE A 46 -5.52 11.74 2.45
N GLY A 47 -6.41 12.02 3.40
CA GLY A 47 -7.75 12.57 3.15
C GLY A 47 -8.79 12.01 4.12
N PRO A 48 -10.00 12.58 4.15
CA PRO A 48 -11.09 12.13 5.02
C PRO A 48 -11.45 10.66 4.84
N SER A 49 -12.09 10.06 5.85
CA SER A 49 -12.63 8.71 5.71
C SER A 49 -13.67 8.64 4.60
N GLY A 50 -13.63 7.58 3.79
CA GLY A 50 -14.57 7.39 2.68
C GLY A 50 -14.21 8.13 1.37
N CYS A 51 -13.17 8.96 1.33
CA CYS A 51 -12.77 9.69 0.13
C CYS A 51 -11.99 8.85 -0.91
N GLY A 52 -12.18 7.55 -0.98
CA GLY A 52 -11.69 6.72 -2.08
C GLY A 52 -10.22 6.27 -2.02
N LYS A 53 -9.41 6.62 -1.00
CA LYS A 53 -7.99 6.22 -0.88
C LYS A 53 -7.76 4.72 -1.00
N SER A 54 -8.45 3.94 -0.17
CA SER A 54 -8.36 2.48 -0.18
C SER A 54 -8.94 1.88 -1.47
N THR A 55 -9.94 2.53 -2.07
CA THR A 55 -10.46 2.16 -3.39
C THR A 55 -9.36 2.28 -4.44
N PHE A 56 -8.68 3.44 -4.52
CA PHE A 56 -7.60 3.65 -5.47
C PHE A 56 -6.42 2.72 -5.19
N LEU A 57 -6.02 2.55 -3.91
CA LEU A 57 -4.98 1.62 -3.52
C LEU A 57 -5.26 0.20 -4.05
N ARG A 58 -6.51 -0.29 -3.90
CA ARG A 58 -6.93 -1.61 -4.35
C ARG A 58 -7.11 -1.73 -5.86
N CYS A 59 -7.19 -0.62 -6.59
CA CYS A 59 -7.14 -0.65 -8.06
C CYS A 59 -5.74 -1.03 -8.55
N ILE A 60 -4.67 -0.65 -7.85
CA ILE A 60 -3.28 -0.90 -8.26
C ILE A 60 -2.95 -2.40 -8.34
N ASN A 61 -3.56 -3.24 -7.51
CA ASN A 61 -3.39 -4.70 -7.56
C ASN A 61 -4.66 -5.44 -8.02
N ARG A 62 -5.63 -4.72 -8.56
CA ARG A 62 -6.89 -5.26 -9.05
C ARG A 62 -7.69 -6.06 -8.01
N MET A 63 -7.53 -5.74 -6.70
CA MET A 63 -8.33 -6.39 -5.65
C MET A 63 -9.81 -6.05 -5.76
N ASN A 64 -10.16 -4.89 -6.33
CA ASN A 64 -11.54 -4.49 -6.54
C ASN A 64 -12.27 -5.38 -7.59
N ASP A 65 -11.54 -6.09 -8.46
CA ASP A 65 -12.13 -7.05 -9.42
C ASP A 65 -12.87 -8.21 -8.74
N LEU A 66 -12.62 -8.42 -7.43
CA LEU A 66 -13.35 -9.42 -6.63
C LEU A 66 -14.77 -8.97 -6.24
N ILE A 67 -15.10 -7.70 -6.50
CA ILE A 67 -16.41 -7.11 -6.24
C ILE A 67 -17.18 -7.08 -7.57
N GLU A 68 -18.34 -7.72 -7.59
CA GLU A 68 -19.18 -7.79 -8.78
C GLU A 68 -19.65 -6.40 -9.22
N GLY A 69 -19.66 -6.15 -10.53
CA GLY A 69 -20.13 -4.91 -11.12
C GLY A 69 -19.12 -3.76 -11.07
N THR A 70 -17.85 -3.99 -10.77
CA THR A 70 -16.83 -2.94 -10.85
C THR A 70 -16.50 -2.62 -12.30
N ARG A 71 -16.17 -1.34 -12.56
CA ARG A 71 -15.79 -0.85 -13.88
C ARG A 71 -14.64 0.15 -13.75
N VAL A 72 -13.71 0.09 -14.70
CA VAL A 72 -12.56 0.99 -14.84
C VAL A 72 -12.61 1.69 -16.20
N GLU A 73 -12.25 2.96 -16.25
CA GLU A 73 -11.93 3.72 -17.45
C GLU A 73 -10.62 4.48 -17.25
N GLY A 74 -9.96 4.86 -18.35
CA GLY A 74 -8.60 5.40 -18.31
C GLY A 74 -7.54 4.30 -18.30
N THR A 75 -6.32 4.62 -17.88
CA THR A 75 -5.21 3.67 -17.87
C THR A 75 -4.50 3.66 -16.51
N MET A 76 -4.02 2.49 -16.11
CA MET A 76 -3.12 2.33 -14.97
C MET A 76 -1.99 1.39 -15.36
N THR A 77 -0.75 1.85 -15.23
CA THR A 77 0.42 1.05 -15.63
C THR A 77 1.32 0.73 -14.45
N LEU A 78 1.96 -0.44 -14.50
CA LEU A 78 3.08 -0.84 -13.64
C LEU A 78 4.31 -1.03 -14.54
N ASP A 79 5.38 -0.27 -14.29
CA ASP A 79 6.59 -0.22 -15.15
C ASP A 79 6.24 -0.06 -16.63
N GLY A 80 5.27 0.83 -16.93
CA GLY A 80 4.81 1.15 -18.29
C GLY A 80 3.85 0.13 -18.94
N ASN A 81 3.54 -0.98 -18.27
CA ASN A 81 2.60 -1.99 -18.76
C ASN A 81 1.21 -1.76 -18.15
N ASP A 82 0.19 -1.62 -19.00
CA ASP A 82 -1.19 -1.44 -18.54
C ASP A 82 -1.67 -2.68 -17.79
N ILE A 83 -2.00 -2.52 -16.51
CA ILE A 83 -2.44 -3.61 -15.63
C ILE A 83 -3.89 -4.05 -15.88
N TYR A 84 -4.66 -3.26 -16.63
CA TYR A 84 -6.04 -3.59 -17.02
C TYR A 84 -6.15 -4.05 -18.50
N ALA A 85 -5.02 -4.15 -19.22
CA ALA A 85 -5.02 -4.65 -20.58
C ALA A 85 -5.57 -6.08 -20.67
N GLU A 86 -6.16 -6.41 -21.81
CA GLU A 86 -6.66 -7.76 -22.09
C GLU A 86 -5.52 -8.79 -21.97
N GLY A 87 -5.78 -9.90 -21.28
CA GLY A 87 -4.80 -10.98 -21.08
C GLY A 87 -3.87 -10.80 -19.88
N VAL A 88 -3.92 -9.70 -19.14
CA VAL A 88 -3.16 -9.56 -17.90
C VAL A 88 -3.75 -10.44 -16.82
N ASP A 89 -2.95 -11.40 -16.30
CA ASP A 89 -3.35 -12.26 -15.19
C ASP A 89 -3.27 -11.50 -13.85
N PRO A 90 -4.40 -11.33 -13.13
CA PRO A 90 -4.39 -10.69 -11.81
C PRO A 90 -3.56 -11.44 -10.77
N VAL A 91 -3.33 -12.74 -10.93
CA VAL A 91 -2.51 -13.52 -9.99
C VAL A 91 -1.04 -13.12 -10.13
N ASP A 92 -0.53 -13.01 -11.35
CA ASP A 92 0.83 -12.55 -11.62
C ASP A 92 1.02 -11.09 -11.19
N LEU A 93 0.03 -10.23 -11.42
CA LEU A 93 0.04 -8.85 -10.93
C LEU A 93 0.15 -8.80 -9.39
N ARG A 94 -0.68 -9.55 -8.68
CA ARG A 94 -0.70 -9.57 -7.20
C ARG A 94 0.54 -10.20 -6.58
N ARG A 95 1.31 -10.96 -7.33
CA ARG A 95 2.64 -11.43 -6.93
C ARG A 95 3.63 -10.26 -6.91
N ARG A 96 3.58 -9.38 -7.92
CA ARG A 96 4.44 -8.19 -8.04
C ARG A 96 3.98 -7.04 -7.13
N VAL A 97 2.68 -6.95 -6.85
CA VAL A 97 2.05 -5.88 -6.07
C VAL A 97 1.39 -6.47 -4.83
N GLY A 98 2.19 -6.61 -3.77
CA GLY A 98 1.76 -7.16 -2.50
C GLY A 98 0.87 -6.18 -1.71
N MET A 99 0.03 -6.70 -0.82
CA MET A 99 -0.88 -5.87 -0.02
C MET A 99 -0.89 -6.27 1.45
N ILE A 100 -0.82 -5.25 2.30
CA ILE A 100 -1.02 -5.33 3.75
C ILE A 100 -2.32 -4.62 4.09
N PHE A 101 -3.19 -5.33 4.82
CA PHE A 101 -4.51 -4.83 5.21
C PHE A 101 -4.46 -4.12 6.57
N GLN A 102 -5.48 -3.32 6.84
CA GLN A 102 -5.68 -2.57 8.07
C GLN A 102 -5.65 -3.47 9.30
N GLN A 103 -6.35 -4.60 9.25
CA GLN A 103 -6.30 -5.62 10.30
C GLN A 103 -5.32 -6.72 9.88
N PRO A 104 -4.38 -7.10 10.78
CA PRO A 104 -3.52 -8.24 10.54
C PRO A 104 -4.35 -9.48 10.22
N ASN A 105 -3.95 -10.21 9.18
CA ASN A 105 -4.66 -11.40 8.71
C ASN A 105 -3.73 -12.60 8.49
N PRO A 106 -2.97 -13.03 9.51
CA PRO A 106 -2.18 -14.23 9.37
C PRO A 106 -3.09 -15.44 9.12
N PHE A 107 -2.60 -16.41 8.35
CA PHE A 107 -3.32 -17.65 8.15
C PHE A 107 -3.37 -18.44 9.47
N PRO A 108 -4.42 -19.26 9.71
CA PRO A 108 -4.49 -20.19 10.86
C PRO A 108 -3.51 -21.36 10.66
N LYS A 109 -2.25 -21.02 10.66
CA LYS A 109 -1.08 -21.86 10.41
C LYS A 109 0.08 -21.38 11.28
N SER A 110 1.16 -22.18 11.34
CA SER A 110 2.36 -21.76 12.06
C SER A 110 2.98 -20.49 11.45
N ILE A 111 3.85 -19.83 12.22
CA ILE A 111 4.65 -18.68 11.75
C ILE A 111 5.42 -19.05 10.48
N TYR A 112 6.09 -20.22 10.50
CA TYR A 112 6.81 -20.75 9.35
C TYR A 112 5.90 -20.91 8.12
N GLU A 113 4.77 -21.58 8.29
CA GLU A 113 3.84 -21.85 7.19
C GLU A 113 3.16 -20.60 6.63
N ASN A 114 3.01 -19.54 7.43
CA ASN A 114 2.56 -18.26 6.94
C ASN A 114 3.53 -17.66 5.92
N VAL A 115 4.83 -17.67 6.20
CA VAL A 115 5.86 -17.10 5.34
C VAL A 115 6.17 -18.01 4.14
N ALA A 116 6.27 -19.34 4.37
CA ALA A 116 6.59 -20.32 3.33
C ALA A 116 5.45 -20.53 2.31
N PHE A 117 4.25 -20.02 2.58
CA PHE A 117 3.06 -20.28 1.76
C PHE A 117 3.22 -19.77 0.31
N GLY A 118 3.60 -18.50 0.15
CA GLY A 118 3.80 -17.89 -1.16
C GLY A 118 4.90 -18.58 -1.98
N PRO A 119 6.13 -18.73 -1.46
CA PRO A 119 7.21 -19.45 -2.13
C PRO A 119 6.83 -20.86 -2.59
N ARG A 120 6.08 -21.61 -1.78
CA ARG A 120 5.59 -22.93 -2.20
C ARG A 120 4.63 -22.87 -3.39
N LEU A 121 3.74 -21.88 -3.43
CA LEU A 121 2.88 -21.66 -4.61
C LEU A 121 3.68 -21.29 -5.85
N GLN A 122 4.85 -20.66 -5.68
CA GLN A 122 5.80 -20.36 -6.76
C GLN A 122 6.67 -21.58 -7.16
N GLY A 123 6.46 -22.75 -6.55
CA GLY A 123 7.15 -23.98 -6.90
C GLY A 123 8.43 -24.25 -6.12
N VAL A 124 8.74 -23.48 -5.06
CA VAL A 124 9.89 -23.79 -4.17
C VAL A 124 9.55 -25.04 -3.35
N THR A 125 10.24 -26.14 -3.63
CA THR A 125 10.01 -27.45 -2.97
C THR A 125 11.14 -27.87 -2.03
N SER A 126 12.35 -27.30 -2.21
CA SER A 126 13.50 -27.54 -1.35
C SER A 126 13.24 -27.01 0.06
N LYS A 127 13.41 -27.87 1.06
CA LYS A 127 13.26 -27.45 2.45
C LYS A 127 14.32 -26.43 2.87
N SER A 128 15.54 -26.60 2.42
CA SER A 128 16.64 -25.66 2.71
C SER A 128 16.32 -24.27 2.16
N ASP A 129 15.89 -24.18 0.89
CA ASP A 129 15.57 -22.89 0.26
C ASP A 129 14.39 -22.22 0.95
N LEU A 130 13.39 -22.99 1.38
CA LEU A 130 12.28 -22.46 2.18
C LEU A 130 12.72 -21.97 3.54
N ASP A 131 13.63 -22.69 4.22
CA ASP A 131 14.18 -22.28 5.52
C ASP A 131 14.92 -20.94 5.38
N ASP A 132 15.74 -20.76 4.32
CA ASP A 132 16.47 -19.53 4.04
C ASP A 132 15.52 -18.37 3.72
N ILE A 133 14.51 -18.60 2.86
CA ILE A 133 13.49 -17.58 2.52
C ILE A 133 12.71 -17.15 3.77
N VAL A 134 12.30 -18.10 4.61
CA VAL A 134 11.53 -17.81 5.83
C VAL A 134 12.37 -16.99 6.81
N GLU A 135 13.62 -17.40 7.05
CA GLU A 135 14.54 -16.68 7.93
C GLU A 135 14.78 -15.25 7.44
N GLU A 136 15.12 -15.09 6.15
CA GLU A 136 15.39 -13.78 5.55
C GLU A 136 14.16 -12.86 5.59
N SER A 137 12.99 -13.38 5.22
CA SER A 137 11.74 -12.61 5.23
C SER A 137 11.36 -12.15 6.65
N LEU A 138 11.55 -13.00 7.66
CA LEU A 138 11.30 -12.64 9.06
C LEU A 138 12.34 -11.65 9.58
N LYS A 139 13.60 -11.70 9.12
CA LYS A 139 14.63 -10.70 9.42
C LYS A 139 14.27 -9.36 8.80
N ARG A 140 13.95 -9.33 7.52
CA ARG A 140 13.52 -8.12 6.80
C ARG A 140 12.27 -7.50 7.41
N ALA A 141 11.38 -8.30 7.99
CA ALA A 141 10.19 -7.82 8.71
C ALA A 141 10.46 -7.44 10.18
N ASN A 142 11.72 -7.38 10.61
CA ASN A 142 12.13 -7.09 11.98
C ASN A 142 11.42 -7.98 13.04
N LEU A 143 11.12 -9.25 12.68
CA LEU A 143 10.40 -10.19 13.53
C LEU A 143 11.25 -11.40 13.99
N TRP A 144 12.32 -11.74 13.25
CA TRP A 144 13.13 -12.94 13.47
C TRP A 144 13.58 -13.11 14.92
N LYS A 145 14.13 -12.06 15.54
CA LYS A 145 14.64 -12.11 16.93
C LYS A 145 13.58 -12.48 17.95
N GLU A 146 12.32 -12.21 17.66
CA GLU A 146 11.19 -12.46 18.55
C GLU A 146 10.60 -13.87 18.37
N VAL A 147 10.76 -14.49 17.18
CA VAL A 147 10.04 -15.72 16.83
C VAL A 147 10.92 -16.89 16.40
N SER A 148 12.23 -16.71 16.22
CA SER A 148 13.15 -17.72 15.68
C SER A 148 13.13 -19.07 16.44
N ASN A 149 12.87 -19.05 17.74
CA ASN A 149 12.77 -20.25 18.58
C ASN A 149 11.35 -20.85 18.66
N GLN A 150 10.38 -20.30 17.91
CA GLN A 150 8.98 -20.71 18.02
C GLN A 150 8.26 -20.70 16.64
N LEU A 151 8.98 -20.95 15.55
CA LEU A 151 8.45 -20.91 14.18
C LEU A 151 7.27 -21.86 13.93
N ASN A 152 7.15 -22.94 14.73
CA ASN A 152 6.06 -23.89 14.65
C ASN A 152 4.80 -23.47 15.44
N LYS A 153 4.84 -22.38 16.21
CA LYS A 153 3.65 -21.86 16.89
C LYS A 153 2.68 -21.23 15.91
N ASP A 154 1.40 -21.24 16.29
CA ASP A 154 0.33 -20.59 15.53
C ASP A 154 0.60 -19.07 15.36
N GLY A 155 0.53 -18.59 14.13
CA GLY A 155 0.67 -17.17 13.81
C GLY A 155 -0.41 -16.30 14.47
N LEU A 156 -1.60 -16.86 14.73
CA LEU A 156 -2.68 -16.15 15.43
C LEU A 156 -2.39 -15.93 16.92
N ALA A 157 -1.46 -16.67 17.52
CA ALA A 157 -1.06 -16.51 18.93
C ALA A 157 -0.09 -15.32 19.15
N LEU A 158 0.37 -14.67 18.11
CA LEU A 158 1.24 -13.49 18.18
C LEU A 158 0.44 -12.24 18.61
N SER A 159 1.13 -11.23 19.17
CA SER A 159 0.53 -9.91 19.41
C SER A 159 0.14 -9.23 18.09
N GLY A 160 -0.76 -8.25 18.13
CA GLY A 160 -1.23 -7.55 16.93
C GLY A 160 -0.09 -6.97 16.07
N GLY A 161 0.90 -6.31 16.69
CA GLY A 161 2.06 -5.79 15.98
C GLY A 161 2.99 -6.90 15.43
N GLN A 162 3.11 -8.04 16.12
CA GLN A 162 3.83 -9.20 15.60
C GLN A 162 3.08 -9.84 14.43
N GLN A 163 1.75 -9.94 14.51
CA GLN A 163 0.91 -10.44 13.41
C GLN A 163 1.03 -9.55 12.17
N GLN A 164 1.06 -8.23 12.35
CA GLN A 164 1.25 -7.31 11.24
C GLN A 164 2.61 -7.51 10.55
N ARG A 165 3.69 -7.61 11.34
CA ARG A 165 5.02 -7.89 10.80
C ARG A 165 5.12 -9.31 10.19
N LEU A 166 4.37 -10.29 10.69
CA LEU A 166 4.26 -11.61 10.07
C LEU A 166 3.57 -11.51 8.69
N CYS A 167 2.50 -10.71 8.57
CA CYS A 167 1.85 -10.47 7.28
C CYS A 167 2.81 -9.76 6.30
N ILE A 168 3.63 -8.82 6.79
CA ILE A 168 4.66 -8.18 5.95
C ILE A 168 5.72 -9.22 5.52
N ALA A 169 6.24 -10.05 6.45
CA ALA A 169 7.18 -11.12 6.11
C ALA A 169 6.62 -12.08 5.04
N ARG A 170 5.35 -12.45 5.17
CA ARG A 170 4.64 -13.29 4.18
C ARG A 170 4.63 -12.65 2.79
N VAL A 171 4.41 -11.34 2.70
CA VAL A 171 4.44 -10.61 1.43
C VAL A 171 5.86 -10.49 0.90
N LEU A 172 6.84 -10.17 1.74
CA LEU A 172 8.25 -10.05 1.33
C LEU A 172 8.85 -11.37 0.81
N ALA A 173 8.34 -12.51 1.28
CA ALA A 173 8.80 -13.84 0.87
C ALA A 173 8.59 -14.13 -0.62
N VAL A 174 7.67 -13.44 -1.30
CA VAL A 174 7.43 -13.56 -2.74
C VAL A 174 8.15 -12.49 -3.56
N GLN A 175 8.94 -11.63 -2.91
CA GLN A 175 9.75 -10.56 -3.52
C GLN A 175 8.96 -9.63 -4.45
N PRO A 176 7.95 -8.89 -3.91
CA PRO A 176 7.17 -7.98 -4.73
C PRO A 176 7.98 -6.74 -5.13
N ASP A 177 7.60 -6.11 -6.26
CA ASP A 177 8.14 -4.83 -6.70
C ASP A 177 7.50 -3.65 -5.95
N VAL A 178 6.23 -3.82 -5.54
CA VAL A 178 5.40 -2.80 -4.89
C VAL A 178 4.73 -3.38 -3.65
N LEU A 179 4.71 -2.59 -2.57
CA LEU A 179 4.01 -2.91 -1.33
C LEU A 179 2.91 -1.88 -1.06
N LEU A 180 1.66 -2.32 -1.11
CA LEU A 180 0.49 -1.54 -0.75
C LEU A 180 0.15 -1.75 0.72
N MET A 181 -0.09 -0.67 1.45
CA MET A 181 -0.42 -0.71 2.87
C MET A 181 -1.68 0.10 3.16
N ASP A 182 -2.78 -0.57 3.49
CA ASP A 182 -4.06 0.07 3.82
C ASP A 182 -4.14 0.24 5.35
N GLU A 183 -3.79 1.43 5.86
CA GLU A 183 -3.78 1.78 7.28
C GLU A 183 -3.04 0.78 8.20
N PRO A 184 -1.81 0.38 7.88
CA PRO A 184 -1.15 -0.77 8.50
C PRO A 184 -0.89 -0.62 10.01
N CYS A 185 -1.00 0.60 10.53
CA CYS A 185 -0.68 0.93 11.91
C CYS A 185 -1.90 1.22 12.79
N SER A 186 -3.12 1.25 12.22
CA SER A 186 -4.33 1.66 12.95
C SER A 186 -4.79 0.67 14.03
N ALA A 187 -4.44 -0.62 13.89
CA ALA A 187 -4.89 -1.71 14.78
C ALA A 187 -3.79 -2.23 15.72
N ILE A 188 -2.63 -1.55 15.82
CA ILE A 188 -1.48 -2.02 16.62
C ILE A 188 -1.07 -0.99 17.66
N ASP A 189 -0.33 -1.44 18.68
CA ASP A 189 0.14 -0.59 19.77
C ASP A 189 1.22 0.41 19.33
N PRO A 190 1.41 1.56 20.02
CA PRO A 190 2.35 2.60 19.62
C PRO A 190 3.81 2.15 19.45
N THR A 191 4.26 1.18 20.26
CA THR A 191 5.63 0.65 20.14
C THR A 191 5.81 -0.21 18.91
N SER A 192 4.76 -0.89 18.48
CA SER A 192 4.73 -1.64 17.23
C SER A 192 4.61 -0.73 16.00
N VAL A 193 3.95 0.43 16.12
CA VAL A 193 3.89 1.44 15.04
C VAL A 193 5.29 1.86 14.61
N SER A 194 6.15 2.28 15.55
CA SER A 194 7.53 2.69 15.23
C SER A 194 8.30 1.59 14.49
N LYS A 195 8.15 0.32 14.92
CA LYS A 195 8.82 -0.80 14.26
C LYS A 195 8.34 -1.02 12.81
N VAL A 196 7.06 -0.78 12.53
CA VAL A 196 6.51 -0.87 11.16
C VAL A 196 6.98 0.31 10.32
N GLU A 197 7.08 1.51 10.89
CA GLU A 197 7.60 2.70 10.19
C GLU A 197 9.09 2.58 9.87
N ASP A 198 9.91 2.15 10.83
CA ASP A 198 11.33 1.87 10.60
C ASP A 198 11.51 0.83 9.48
N LEU A 199 10.68 -0.22 9.51
CA LEU A 199 10.68 -1.24 8.47
C LEU A 199 10.34 -0.68 7.09
N MET A 200 9.34 0.21 6.97
CA MET A 200 9.02 0.86 5.68
C MET A 200 10.20 1.69 5.17
N ALA A 201 10.87 2.44 6.05
CA ALA A 201 12.05 3.23 5.68
C ALA A 201 13.23 2.34 5.22
N GLU A 202 13.42 1.18 5.86
CA GLU A 202 14.45 0.20 5.46
C GLU A 202 14.14 -0.45 4.10
N LEU A 203 12.87 -0.67 3.77
CA LEU A 203 12.44 -1.32 2.52
C LEU A 203 12.36 -0.36 1.33
N ALA A 204 12.06 0.92 1.54
CA ALA A 204 11.80 1.88 0.46
C ALA A 204 12.92 2.00 -0.59
N PRO A 205 14.24 1.92 -0.27
CA PRO A 205 15.27 1.95 -1.29
C PRO A 205 15.24 0.79 -2.28
N GLU A 206 14.62 -0.33 -1.90
CA GLU A 206 14.56 -1.56 -2.70
C GLU A 206 13.22 -1.77 -3.38
N MET A 207 12.13 -1.18 -2.85
CA MET A 207 10.78 -1.38 -3.38
C MET A 207 9.92 -0.12 -3.27
N THR A 208 8.91 -0.03 -4.12
CA THR A 208 7.93 1.06 -4.06
C THR A 208 6.91 0.78 -2.97
N ILE A 209 6.67 1.73 -2.06
CA ILE A 209 5.69 1.59 -0.98
C ILE A 209 4.60 2.64 -1.13
N ILE A 210 3.34 2.20 -1.03
CA ILE A 210 2.18 3.09 -1.02
C ILE A 210 1.39 2.83 0.24
N ILE A 211 1.20 3.86 1.05
CA ILE A 211 0.48 3.76 2.32
C ILE A 211 -0.76 4.64 2.32
N VAL A 212 -1.89 4.10 2.71
CA VAL A 212 -3.05 4.88 3.13
C VAL A 212 -2.95 5.11 4.63
N THR A 213 -3.07 6.34 5.07
CA THR A 213 -3.07 6.69 6.50
C THR A 213 -3.95 7.91 6.78
N HIS A 214 -4.57 7.94 7.96
CA HIS A 214 -5.21 9.15 8.51
C HIS A 214 -4.33 9.88 9.52
N SER A 215 -3.14 9.37 9.80
CA SER A 215 -2.19 10.06 10.66
C SER A 215 -1.33 11.01 9.83
N MET A 216 -1.62 12.32 9.94
CA MET A 216 -0.79 13.36 9.29
C MET A 216 0.65 13.29 9.78
N GLN A 217 0.85 13.00 11.07
CA GLN A 217 2.18 12.86 11.66
C GLN A 217 2.95 11.68 11.04
N GLN A 218 2.27 10.56 10.78
CA GLN A 218 2.87 9.41 10.12
C GLN A 218 3.23 9.76 8.67
N ALA A 219 2.30 10.29 7.88
CA ALA A 219 2.54 10.68 6.50
C ALA A 219 3.74 11.66 6.39
N ALA A 220 3.76 12.71 7.21
CA ALA A 220 4.84 13.70 7.22
C ALA A 220 6.21 13.13 7.60
N ARG A 221 6.24 12.08 8.45
CA ARG A 221 7.49 11.50 8.95
C ARG A 221 8.14 10.50 8.02
N ILE A 222 7.33 9.65 7.37
CA ILE A 222 7.86 8.49 6.65
C ILE A 222 7.81 8.60 5.14
N SER A 223 7.02 9.53 4.57
CA SER A 223 6.75 9.54 3.14
C SER A 223 7.61 10.54 2.39
N ASP A 224 8.08 10.15 1.20
CA ASP A 224 8.76 11.03 0.26
C ASP A 224 7.75 11.90 -0.49
N TYR A 225 6.60 11.30 -0.86
CA TYR A 225 5.52 11.96 -1.57
C TYR A 225 4.18 11.78 -0.84
N THR A 226 3.30 12.78 -0.97
CA THR A 226 1.96 12.76 -0.39
C THR A 226 0.92 13.17 -1.41
N ALA A 227 -0.16 12.37 -1.51
CA ALA A 227 -1.32 12.63 -2.35
C ALA A 227 -2.56 12.86 -1.47
N PHE A 228 -3.20 14.00 -1.63
CA PHE A 228 -4.42 14.36 -0.91
C PHE A 228 -5.65 14.06 -1.75
N PHE A 229 -6.49 13.16 -1.27
CA PHE A 229 -7.76 12.76 -1.87
C PHE A 229 -8.93 13.41 -1.13
N LEU A 230 -9.93 13.86 -1.88
CA LEU A 230 -11.14 14.47 -1.32
C LEU A 230 -12.37 14.05 -2.11
N GLN A 231 -13.44 13.76 -1.38
CA GLN A 231 -14.82 13.73 -1.85
C GLN A 231 -15.49 15.01 -1.35
N GLU A 232 -15.73 15.98 -2.22
CA GLU A 232 -16.24 17.31 -1.81
C GLU A 232 -17.70 17.23 -1.37
N VAL A 233 -18.49 16.43 -2.04
CA VAL A 233 -19.91 16.23 -1.75
C VAL A 233 -20.19 14.76 -1.55
N ALA A 234 -20.90 14.43 -0.50
CA ALA A 234 -21.28 13.04 -0.23
C ALA A 234 -22.09 12.45 -1.39
N GLY A 235 -21.65 11.29 -1.91
CA GLY A 235 -22.25 10.62 -3.06
C GLY A 235 -21.64 11.01 -4.42
N GLU A 236 -20.80 12.05 -4.50
CA GLU A 236 -20.02 12.35 -5.69
C GLU A 236 -18.71 11.57 -5.70
N PRO A 237 -18.04 11.40 -6.85
CA PRO A 237 -16.78 10.71 -6.93
C PRO A 237 -15.65 11.49 -6.23
N ALA A 238 -14.71 10.76 -5.65
CA ALA A 238 -13.52 11.34 -5.08
C ALA A 238 -12.52 11.75 -6.16
N THR A 239 -11.75 12.80 -5.87
CA THR A 239 -10.72 13.37 -6.73
C THR A 239 -9.39 13.46 -6.02
N LEU A 240 -8.30 13.50 -6.79
CA LEU A 240 -6.99 13.91 -6.32
C LEU A 240 -6.93 15.45 -6.31
N ILE A 241 -6.69 16.03 -5.16
CA ILE A 241 -6.64 17.49 -5.00
C ILE A 241 -5.24 18.02 -5.23
N GLU A 242 -4.29 17.44 -4.50
CA GLU A 242 -2.89 17.87 -4.52
C GLU A 242 -1.96 16.69 -4.37
N TYR A 243 -0.83 16.71 -5.10
CA TYR A 243 0.19 15.68 -5.04
C TYR A 243 1.59 16.27 -5.22
N GLY A 244 2.52 15.85 -4.40
CA GLY A 244 3.90 16.33 -4.48
C GLY A 244 4.81 15.78 -3.40
N GLN A 245 6.00 16.38 -3.28
CA GLN A 245 6.91 16.06 -2.18
C GLN A 245 6.23 16.35 -0.85
N THR A 246 6.40 15.44 0.11
CA THR A 246 5.73 15.51 1.41
C THR A 246 6.00 16.81 2.15
N ASP A 247 7.26 17.26 2.18
CA ASP A 247 7.61 18.53 2.81
C ASP A 247 6.84 19.72 2.20
N ALA A 248 6.69 19.76 0.88
CA ALA A 248 5.94 20.83 0.20
C ALA A 248 4.45 20.79 0.56
N ILE A 249 3.84 19.60 0.52
CA ILE A 249 2.44 19.40 0.88
C ILE A 249 2.15 19.84 2.32
N PHE A 250 3.03 19.53 3.28
CA PHE A 250 2.79 19.83 4.69
C PHE A 250 3.21 21.23 5.13
N THR A 251 4.14 21.89 4.42
CA THR A 251 4.65 23.22 4.82
C THR A 251 4.10 24.36 3.98
N SER A 252 3.77 24.12 2.72
CA SER A 252 3.37 25.14 1.75
C SER A 252 2.37 24.58 0.72
N PRO A 253 1.24 24.03 1.17
CA PRO A 253 0.21 23.53 0.25
C PRO A 253 -0.29 24.64 -0.66
N VAL A 254 -0.55 24.32 -1.93
CA VAL A 254 -1.05 25.28 -2.93
C VAL A 254 -2.57 25.37 -2.91
N ASP A 255 -3.23 24.24 -2.69
CA ASP A 255 -4.69 24.18 -2.61
C ASP A 255 -5.18 24.45 -1.19
N SER A 256 -6.10 25.41 -1.02
CA SER A 256 -6.63 25.76 0.31
C SER A 256 -7.32 24.61 1.00
N ARG A 257 -7.91 23.66 0.26
CA ARG A 257 -8.55 22.44 0.83
C ARG A 257 -7.51 21.52 1.47
N THR A 258 -6.29 21.47 0.88
CA THR A 258 -5.15 20.73 1.46
C THR A 258 -4.70 21.41 2.76
N GLU A 259 -4.58 22.75 2.76
CA GLU A 259 -4.22 23.52 3.96
C GLU A 259 -5.23 23.30 5.10
N ASP A 260 -6.52 23.41 4.79
CA ASP A 260 -7.59 23.22 5.78
C ASP A 260 -7.58 21.81 6.36
N TYR A 261 -7.34 20.77 5.52
CA TYR A 261 -7.26 19.40 5.97
C TYR A 261 -6.06 19.15 6.90
N ILE A 262 -4.86 19.60 6.51
CA ILE A 262 -3.63 19.40 7.28
C ILE A 262 -3.66 20.16 8.61
N THR A 263 -4.25 21.37 8.63
CA THR A 263 -4.36 22.20 9.84
C THR A 263 -5.54 21.82 10.75
N GLY A 264 -6.34 20.82 10.36
CA GLY A 264 -7.51 20.39 11.13
C GLY A 264 -8.70 21.34 11.10
N ARG A 265 -8.74 22.26 10.13
CA ARG A 265 -9.85 23.19 9.89
C ARG A 265 -10.97 22.55 9.04
N PHE A 266 -10.78 21.32 8.63
CA PHE A 266 -11.73 20.56 7.84
C PHE A 266 -12.82 20.03 8.76
N GLY A 267 -14.01 20.61 8.72
CA GLY A 267 -15.16 20.23 9.53
C GLY A 267 -16.48 20.66 8.90
#